data_afa036219b45f31d3161bb70ad5715f2
#
_entry.id   afa036219b45f31d3161bb70ad5715f2
#
_cell.length_a   1.000
_cell.length_b   1.000
_cell.length_c   1.000
_cell.angle_alpha   90.00
_cell.angle_beta   90.00
_cell.angle_gamma   90.00
#
_symmetry.space_group_name_H-M   'P 1'
#
loop_
_entity.id
_entity.type
_entity.pdbx_description
1 polymer ?
#
loop_
_entity_poly.entity_id
_entity_poly.type
_entity_poly.pdbx_seq_one_letter_code
_entity_poly.pdbx_strand_id
1 'polypeptide(L)'
;MTRTIFFTFILLGYFSLSGRSQDDWKLKTDKDGINIFTRTFPDSKFKAIKVEVELDATLSQMVAVVLDVNTGAQWVYSTKSSVLLKQVSPSELYYYSEVSIPWPAANRDFIAALRAVQDPRSRVVTIYGPVFPDYLPVKKDIVRVRRSEGKWIISPLAKGRIKVEYTLRVDPGGDLPAWLVNMFVTKGPFESFKKLKEQLQKPVYVNAKLPFIAD
;
A
#
# COMPACT_ATOMS: atom_id res chain seq x y z
N MET A 1 75.91 -6.61 27.88
CA MET A 1 74.81 -7.52 27.45
C MET A 1 73.46 -6.75 27.59
N THR A 2 73.05 -6.12 26.55
CA THR A 2 71.82 -5.24 26.54
C THR A 2 70.70 -6.00 25.79
N ARG A 3 69.67 -6.38 26.53
CA ARG A 3 68.49 -7.07 25.98
C ARG A 3 67.45 -6.00 25.48
N THR A 4 67.30 -5.93 24.18
CA THR A 4 66.29 -5.13 23.54
C THR A 4 64.93 -5.90 23.53
N ILE A 5 63.92 -5.37 24.20
CA ILE A 5 62.55 -5.93 24.22
C ILE A 5 61.77 -5.24 23.09
N PHE A 6 61.34 -6.05 22.08
CA PHE A 6 60.41 -5.61 21.02
C PHE A 6 58.97 -5.71 21.55
N PHE A 7 58.29 -4.58 21.65
CA PHE A 7 56.85 -4.51 21.88
C PHE A 7 56.10 -4.56 20.53
N THR A 8 55.47 -5.68 20.27
CA THR A 8 54.59 -5.83 19.10
C THR A 8 53.20 -5.27 19.43
N PHE A 9 52.84 -4.11 18.85
CA PHE A 9 51.51 -3.56 18.95
C PHE A 9 50.56 -4.32 18.00
N ILE A 10 49.64 -5.11 18.55
CA ILE A 10 48.53 -5.74 17.79
C ILE A 10 47.43 -4.70 17.66
N LEU A 11 47.30 -4.13 16.47
CA LEU A 11 46.17 -3.24 16.09
C LEU A 11 44.93 -4.11 15.86
N LEU A 12 44.04 -4.25 16.85
CA LEU A 12 42.72 -4.82 16.67
C LEU A 12 41.84 -3.84 15.88
N GLY A 13 41.71 -4.07 14.57
CA GLY A 13 40.79 -3.37 13.73
C GLY A 13 39.34 -3.72 14.13
N TYR A 14 38.64 -2.76 14.72
CA TYR A 14 37.18 -2.82 14.89
C TYR A 14 36.52 -2.75 13.53
N PHE A 15 36.17 -3.90 12.95
CA PHE A 15 35.24 -3.97 11.85
C PHE A 15 33.84 -3.67 12.40
N SER A 16 33.40 -2.40 12.31
CA SER A 16 32.01 -2.05 12.51
C SER A 16 31.18 -2.64 11.37
N LEU A 17 30.60 -3.82 11.60
CA LEU A 17 29.54 -4.36 10.76
C LEU A 17 28.35 -3.37 10.84
N SER A 18 28.28 -2.46 9.88
CA SER A 18 27.06 -1.68 9.63
C SER A 18 25.95 -2.68 9.32
N GLY A 19 25.18 -3.04 10.32
CA GLY A 19 23.98 -3.86 10.14
C GLY A 19 23.05 -3.13 9.15
N ARG A 20 23.07 -3.54 7.88
CA ARG A 20 21.99 -3.24 6.98
C ARG A 20 20.74 -3.77 7.66
N SER A 21 19.84 -2.89 8.04
CA SER A 21 18.47 -3.27 8.39
C SER A 21 17.93 -4.04 7.20
N GLN A 22 18.00 -5.36 7.28
CA GLN A 22 17.46 -6.24 6.28
C GLN A 22 15.97 -5.97 6.28
N ASP A 23 15.43 -5.62 5.12
CA ASP A 23 14.01 -5.32 4.94
C ASP A 23 13.23 -6.59 5.32
N ASP A 24 12.63 -6.63 6.52
CA ASP A 24 12.04 -7.83 7.14
C ASP A 24 10.72 -8.26 6.46
N TRP A 25 10.52 -7.88 5.20
CA TRP A 25 9.38 -8.31 4.40
C TRP A 25 9.47 -9.78 4.04
N LYS A 26 8.48 -10.58 4.47
CA LYS A 26 8.40 -12.02 4.20
C LYS A 26 7.42 -12.29 3.08
N LEU A 27 7.88 -12.87 1.98
CA LEU A 27 7.04 -13.31 0.86
C LEU A 27 5.98 -14.31 1.35
N LYS A 28 4.73 -14.10 0.96
CA LYS A 28 3.57 -14.92 1.30
C LYS A 28 2.88 -15.51 0.08
N THR A 29 2.87 -14.76 -1.01
CA THR A 29 2.25 -15.18 -2.28
C THR A 29 3.14 -14.71 -3.41
N ASP A 30 3.40 -15.61 -4.36
CA ASP A 30 3.99 -15.36 -5.66
C ASP A 30 3.13 -16.11 -6.69
N LYS A 31 2.17 -15.40 -7.26
CA LYS A 31 1.21 -15.98 -8.18
C LYS A 31 0.70 -14.95 -9.18
N ASP A 32 0.57 -15.34 -10.44
CA ASP A 32 0.06 -14.50 -11.54
C ASP A 32 0.82 -13.17 -11.69
N GLY A 33 2.14 -13.16 -11.31
CA GLY A 33 2.98 -11.97 -11.29
C GLY A 33 2.62 -10.98 -10.18
N ILE A 34 1.85 -11.40 -9.17
CA ILE A 34 1.50 -10.62 -7.99
C ILE A 34 2.27 -11.19 -6.79
N ASN A 35 3.20 -10.40 -6.27
CA ASN A 35 4.00 -10.75 -5.10
C ASN A 35 3.46 -10.04 -3.86
N ILE A 36 3.10 -10.83 -2.84
CA ILE A 36 2.56 -10.29 -1.57
C ILE A 36 3.53 -10.61 -0.45
N PHE A 37 3.93 -9.58 0.25
CA PHE A 37 4.82 -9.67 1.41
C PHE A 37 4.11 -9.19 2.66
N THR A 38 4.59 -9.67 3.81
CA THR A 38 4.13 -9.18 5.12
C THR A 38 5.30 -8.82 6.00
N ARG A 39 5.11 -7.82 6.86
CA ARG A 39 6.08 -7.41 7.89
C ARG A 39 5.37 -7.18 9.23
N THR A 40 6.01 -7.59 10.31
CA THR A 40 5.55 -7.32 11.68
C THR A 40 6.27 -6.08 12.22
N PHE A 41 5.54 -5.21 12.89
CA PHE A 41 6.09 -4.05 13.58
C PHE A 41 5.96 -4.23 15.10
N PRO A 42 6.97 -3.81 15.91
CA PRO A 42 6.93 -3.97 17.36
C PRO A 42 5.74 -3.28 18.05
N ASP A 43 5.25 -2.19 17.46
CA ASP A 43 4.16 -1.35 17.96
C ASP A 43 2.78 -1.74 17.39
N SER A 44 2.67 -2.87 16.70
CA SER A 44 1.42 -3.33 16.09
C SER A 44 1.24 -4.84 16.18
N LYS A 45 0.09 -5.29 16.67
CA LYS A 45 -0.32 -6.70 16.58
C LYS A 45 -0.71 -7.14 15.18
N PHE A 46 -0.91 -6.21 14.26
CA PHE A 46 -1.25 -6.48 12.86
C PHE A 46 -0.03 -6.33 11.95
N LYS A 47 0.06 -7.21 10.97
CA LYS A 47 1.13 -7.16 9.97
C LYS A 47 0.83 -6.09 8.93
N ALA A 48 1.85 -5.36 8.52
CA ALA A 48 1.77 -4.59 7.30
C ALA A 48 1.86 -5.51 6.07
N ILE A 49 1.27 -5.06 4.98
CA ILE A 49 1.22 -5.74 3.69
C ILE A 49 2.01 -4.91 2.68
N LYS A 50 2.76 -5.58 1.81
CA LYS A 50 3.34 -4.98 0.60
C LYS A 50 2.96 -5.86 -0.58
N VAL A 51 2.48 -5.25 -1.66
CA VAL A 51 2.22 -5.90 -2.94
C VAL A 51 3.13 -5.31 -3.99
N GLU A 52 3.78 -6.15 -4.76
CA GLU A 52 4.57 -5.75 -5.94
C GLU A 52 4.01 -6.45 -7.18
N VAL A 53 3.84 -5.69 -8.25
CA VAL A 53 3.33 -6.18 -9.53
C VAL A 53 3.82 -5.32 -10.68
N GLU A 54 4.09 -5.92 -11.84
CA GLU A 54 4.28 -5.20 -13.10
C GLU A 54 3.01 -5.29 -13.94
N LEU A 55 2.66 -4.17 -14.57
CA LEU A 55 1.41 -4.00 -15.31
C LEU A 55 1.68 -3.37 -16.68
N ASP A 56 0.93 -3.80 -17.68
CA ASP A 56 0.86 -3.16 -18.99
C ASP A 56 -0.13 -1.99 -18.90
N ALA A 57 0.37 -0.83 -18.50
CA ALA A 57 -0.40 0.38 -18.29
C ALA A 57 0.51 1.61 -18.25
N THR A 58 -0.05 2.81 -18.48
CA THR A 58 0.65 4.07 -18.25
C THR A 58 0.49 4.56 -16.81
N LEU A 59 1.31 5.52 -16.41
CA LEU A 59 1.20 6.16 -15.09
C LEU A 59 -0.17 6.84 -14.93
N SER A 60 -0.60 7.61 -15.94
CA SER A 60 -1.91 8.28 -15.96
C SER A 60 -3.06 7.28 -15.80
N GLN A 61 -3.02 6.16 -16.50
CA GLN A 61 -4.02 5.10 -16.45
C GLN A 61 -4.14 4.52 -15.02
N MET A 62 -3.01 4.18 -14.40
CA MET A 62 -2.99 3.63 -13.04
C MET A 62 -3.49 4.64 -12.00
N VAL A 63 -3.03 5.90 -12.10
CA VAL A 63 -3.46 6.97 -11.19
C VAL A 63 -4.95 7.26 -11.35
N ALA A 64 -5.47 7.25 -12.58
CA ALA A 64 -6.90 7.44 -12.84
C ALA A 64 -7.76 6.36 -12.17
N VAL A 65 -7.35 5.09 -12.23
CA VAL A 65 -8.07 4.00 -11.53
C VAL A 65 -8.04 4.18 -10.03
N VAL A 66 -6.89 4.53 -9.44
CA VAL A 66 -6.77 4.68 -7.98
C VAL A 66 -7.55 5.88 -7.45
N LEU A 67 -7.57 6.98 -8.21
CA LEU A 67 -8.31 8.19 -7.81
C LEU A 67 -9.82 8.11 -8.11
N ASP A 68 -10.28 7.19 -8.96
CA ASP A 68 -11.71 6.93 -9.16
C ASP A 68 -12.26 6.05 -8.02
N VAL A 69 -12.35 6.66 -6.84
CA VAL A 69 -12.78 5.98 -5.62
C VAL A 69 -14.21 5.45 -5.68
N ASN A 70 -15.08 6.02 -6.53
CA ASN A 70 -16.44 5.55 -6.69
C ASN A 70 -16.52 4.14 -7.31
N THR A 71 -15.46 3.70 -7.99
CA THR A 71 -15.37 2.35 -8.54
C THR A 71 -14.68 1.36 -7.58
N GLY A 72 -14.28 1.79 -6.39
CA GLY A 72 -13.55 0.98 -5.41
C GLY A 72 -14.22 -0.36 -5.11
N ALA A 73 -15.56 -0.40 -5.02
CA ALA A 73 -16.30 -1.64 -4.78
C ALA A 73 -16.21 -2.66 -5.93
N GLN A 74 -15.76 -2.25 -7.12
CA GLN A 74 -15.63 -3.13 -8.28
C GLN A 74 -14.35 -3.96 -8.25
N TRP A 75 -13.26 -3.44 -7.62
CA TRP A 75 -11.96 -4.08 -7.68
C TRP A 75 -11.29 -4.28 -6.32
N VAL A 76 -11.57 -3.45 -5.31
CA VAL A 76 -11.01 -3.62 -3.96
C VAL A 76 -11.80 -4.69 -3.21
N TYR A 77 -11.08 -5.72 -2.74
CA TYR A 77 -11.67 -6.86 -2.06
C TYR A 77 -12.54 -6.47 -0.86
N SER A 78 -13.71 -7.10 -0.75
CA SER A 78 -14.70 -6.88 0.33
C SER A 78 -15.20 -5.45 0.50
N THR A 79 -14.93 -4.55 -0.43
CA THR A 79 -15.50 -3.20 -0.39
C THR A 79 -16.99 -3.26 -0.68
N LYS A 80 -17.81 -2.86 0.30
CA LYS A 80 -19.27 -2.78 0.20
C LYS A 80 -19.72 -1.50 -0.51
N SER A 81 -19.05 -0.39 -0.17
CA SER A 81 -19.27 0.91 -0.78
C SER A 81 -18.01 1.76 -0.74
N SER A 82 -17.85 2.61 -1.73
CA SER A 82 -16.79 3.60 -1.78
C SER A 82 -17.34 4.85 -2.47
N VAL A 83 -17.21 6.01 -1.83
CA VAL A 83 -17.87 7.25 -2.25
C VAL A 83 -16.95 8.43 -2.09
N LEU A 84 -16.81 9.23 -3.14
CA LEU A 84 -16.12 10.51 -3.09
C LEU A 84 -16.87 11.47 -2.14
N LEU A 85 -16.14 12.02 -1.16
CA LEU A 85 -16.68 13.02 -0.24
C LEU A 85 -16.34 14.44 -0.67
N LYS A 86 -15.09 14.64 -1.10
CA LYS A 86 -14.59 15.96 -1.49
C LYS A 86 -13.46 15.83 -2.49
N GLN A 87 -13.55 16.55 -3.61
CA GLN A 87 -12.42 16.79 -4.51
C GLN A 87 -11.72 18.08 -4.06
N VAL A 88 -10.44 17.98 -3.70
CA VAL A 88 -9.62 19.14 -3.27
C VAL A 88 -8.90 19.75 -4.47
N SER A 89 -8.34 18.90 -5.30
CA SER A 89 -7.66 19.25 -6.56
C SER A 89 -7.76 18.05 -7.53
N PRO A 90 -7.33 18.15 -8.78
CA PRO A 90 -7.27 16.99 -9.67
C PRO A 90 -6.45 15.82 -9.12
N SER A 91 -5.47 16.09 -8.24
CA SER A 91 -4.57 15.08 -7.66
C SER A 91 -4.85 14.75 -6.19
N GLU A 92 -5.88 15.35 -5.57
CA GLU A 92 -6.19 15.17 -4.15
C GLU A 92 -7.68 15.13 -3.86
N LEU A 93 -8.11 14.13 -3.09
CA LEU A 93 -9.51 13.93 -2.72
C LEU A 93 -9.67 13.29 -1.34
N TYR A 94 -10.88 13.39 -0.78
CA TYR A 94 -11.33 12.63 0.39
C TYR A 94 -12.45 11.69 -0.01
N TYR A 95 -12.43 10.47 0.53
CA TYR A 95 -13.47 9.48 0.26
C TYR A 95 -13.81 8.67 1.51
N TYR A 96 -15.02 8.15 1.51
CA TYR A 96 -15.50 7.18 2.49
C TYR A 96 -15.49 5.79 1.87
N SER A 97 -15.13 4.77 2.64
CA SER A 97 -15.29 3.38 2.24
C SER A 97 -15.79 2.52 3.39
N GLU A 98 -16.69 1.59 3.09
CA GLU A 98 -17.17 0.55 3.98
C GLU A 98 -16.70 -0.81 3.48
N VAL A 99 -16.11 -1.60 4.37
CA VAL A 99 -15.58 -2.94 4.11
C VAL A 99 -16.48 -3.97 4.77
N SER A 100 -16.99 -4.91 3.98
CA SER A 100 -17.77 -6.04 4.48
C SER A 100 -16.88 -7.02 5.21
N ILE A 101 -17.28 -7.37 6.42
CA ILE A 101 -16.61 -8.37 7.25
C ILE A 101 -17.59 -9.52 7.49
N PRO A 102 -17.17 -10.80 7.34
CA PRO A 102 -18.01 -11.95 7.63
C PRO A 102 -18.51 -11.94 9.08
N TRP A 103 -19.79 -12.31 9.24
CA TRP A 103 -20.38 -12.53 10.56
C TRP A 103 -19.53 -13.51 11.39
N PRO A 104 -19.36 -13.35 12.73
CA PRO A 104 -20.04 -12.38 13.62
C PRO A 104 -19.36 -11.00 13.75
N ALA A 105 -18.30 -10.71 13.00
CA ALA A 105 -17.62 -9.44 13.11
C ALA A 105 -18.40 -8.32 12.39
N ALA A 106 -18.45 -7.13 12.99
CA ALA A 106 -19.04 -5.95 12.37
C ALA A 106 -18.25 -5.49 11.14
N ASN A 107 -18.89 -4.78 10.22
CA ASN A 107 -18.21 -4.10 9.12
C ASN A 107 -17.21 -3.06 9.66
N ARG A 108 -16.27 -2.68 8.81
CA ARG A 108 -15.35 -1.57 9.07
C ARG A 108 -15.62 -0.45 8.09
N ASP A 109 -15.43 0.79 8.54
CA ASP A 109 -15.41 1.92 7.64
C ASP A 109 -14.18 2.80 7.89
N PHE A 110 -13.86 3.59 6.88
CA PHE A 110 -12.82 4.60 7.00
C PHE A 110 -13.11 5.80 6.10
N ILE A 111 -12.59 6.95 6.48
CA ILE A 111 -12.44 8.10 5.62
C ILE A 111 -10.95 8.28 5.37
N ALA A 112 -10.55 8.39 4.11
CA ALA A 112 -9.16 8.63 3.77
C ALA A 112 -9.02 9.76 2.76
N ALA A 113 -7.86 10.39 2.74
CA ALA A 113 -7.44 11.21 1.62
C ALA A 113 -6.59 10.38 0.66
N LEU A 114 -6.68 10.66 -0.63
CA LEU A 114 -5.70 10.24 -1.63
C LEU A 114 -5.04 11.48 -2.21
N ARG A 115 -3.71 11.50 -2.20
CA ARG A 115 -2.92 12.57 -2.80
C ARG A 115 -1.83 11.98 -3.67
N ALA A 116 -1.92 12.23 -4.98
CA ALA A 116 -0.95 11.81 -5.98
C ALA A 116 0.10 12.90 -6.20
N VAL A 117 1.37 12.53 -6.12
CA VAL A 117 2.52 13.40 -6.38
C VAL A 117 3.48 12.69 -7.32
N GLN A 118 3.92 13.34 -8.39
CA GLN A 118 4.93 12.82 -9.31
C GLN A 118 6.27 13.52 -9.11
N ASP A 119 7.34 12.74 -9.00
CA ASP A 119 8.70 13.27 -9.05
C ASP A 119 9.05 13.65 -10.50
N PRO A 120 9.45 14.91 -10.77
CA PRO A 120 9.65 15.39 -12.13
C PRO A 120 10.88 14.77 -12.83
N ARG A 121 11.83 14.22 -12.09
CA ARG A 121 13.06 13.63 -12.66
C ARG A 121 12.89 12.16 -12.96
N SER A 122 12.46 11.38 -11.95
CA SER A 122 12.27 9.93 -12.08
C SER A 122 10.93 9.55 -12.69
N ARG A 123 9.98 10.47 -12.75
CA ARG A 123 8.57 10.26 -13.09
C ARG A 123 7.83 9.26 -12.17
N VAL A 124 8.43 8.84 -11.09
CA VAL A 124 7.77 7.99 -10.11
C VAL A 124 6.60 8.75 -9.49
N VAL A 125 5.43 8.12 -9.49
CA VAL A 125 4.23 8.65 -8.81
C VAL A 125 4.10 8.01 -7.46
N THR A 126 3.90 8.82 -6.43
CA THR A 126 3.54 8.36 -5.08
C THR A 126 2.11 8.81 -4.77
N ILE A 127 1.24 7.87 -4.34
CA ILE A 127 -0.09 8.21 -3.84
C ILE A 127 -0.12 7.85 -2.36
N TYR A 128 -0.43 8.84 -1.53
CA TYR A 128 -0.58 8.69 -0.08
C TYR A 128 -2.03 8.53 0.28
N GLY A 129 -2.33 7.63 1.24
CA GLY A 129 -3.68 7.31 1.67
C GLY A 129 -3.83 7.29 3.21
N PRO A 130 -3.59 8.40 3.93
CA PRO A 130 -3.85 8.48 5.37
C PRO A 130 -5.35 8.51 5.66
N VAL A 131 -5.75 7.98 6.85
CA VAL A 131 -7.13 8.05 7.31
C VAL A 131 -7.39 9.27 8.18
N PHE A 132 -8.65 9.74 8.14
CA PHE A 132 -9.18 10.86 8.90
C PHE A 132 -10.42 10.40 9.67
N PRO A 133 -10.25 9.69 10.82
CA PRO A 133 -11.35 8.98 11.49
C PRO A 133 -12.46 9.87 12.01
N ASP A 134 -12.17 11.13 12.29
CA ASP A 134 -13.10 12.10 12.88
C ASP A 134 -13.71 13.06 11.83
N TYR A 135 -13.46 12.83 10.51
CA TYR A 135 -13.99 13.66 9.44
C TYR A 135 -15.53 13.54 9.28
N LEU A 136 -16.08 12.36 9.57
CA LEU A 136 -17.52 12.12 9.63
C LEU A 136 -17.89 11.42 10.94
N PRO A 137 -19.12 11.62 11.44
CA PRO A 137 -19.64 10.86 12.57
C PRO A 137 -19.52 9.34 12.34
N VAL A 138 -19.30 8.59 13.42
CA VAL A 138 -19.31 7.12 13.38
C VAL A 138 -20.72 6.60 13.12
N LYS A 139 -20.83 5.51 12.35
CA LYS A 139 -22.10 4.85 12.10
C LYS A 139 -22.35 3.77 13.17
N LYS A 140 -23.61 3.56 13.53
CA LYS A 140 -24.01 2.47 14.40
C LYS A 140 -23.65 1.14 13.76
N ASP A 141 -23.20 0.19 14.58
CA ASP A 141 -22.87 -1.20 14.20
C ASP A 141 -21.74 -1.33 13.15
N ILE A 142 -20.95 -0.28 12.94
CA ILE A 142 -19.76 -0.26 12.08
C ILE A 142 -18.55 0.22 12.90
N VAL A 143 -17.43 -0.50 12.81
CA VAL A 143 -16.19 -0.11 13.50
C VAL A 143 -15.38 0.83 12.63
N ARG A 144 -15.16 2.05 13.10
CA ARG A 144 -14.31 3.05 12.45
C ARG A 144 -12.84 2.68 12.56
N VAL A 145 -12.16 2.48 11.43
CA VAL A 145 -10.70 2.35 11.37
C VAL A 145 -10.06 3.69 11.73
N ARG A 146 -9.32 3.73 12.82
CA ARG A 146 -8.72 4.96 13.34
C ARG A 146 -7.26 5.14 12.94
N ARG A 147 -6.57 4.07 12.53
CA ARG A 147 -5.16 4.09 12.11
C ARG A 147 -4.98 3.25 10.86
N SER A 148 -4.64 3.90 9.77
CA SER A 148 -4.26 3.24 8.53
C SER A 148 -3.39 4.16 7.70
N GLU A 149 -2.39 3.59 7.06
CA GLU A 149 -1.52 4.24 6.10
C GLU A 149 -1.41 3.37 4.87
N GLY A 150 -2.02 3.82 3.79
CA GLY A 150 -1.86 3.26 2.46
C GLY A 150 -0.87 4.08 1.65
N LYS A 151 0.00 3.43 0.89
CA LYS A 151 0.95 4.11 0.00
C LYS A 151 1.14 3.32 -1.28
N TRP A 152 1.02 3.99 -2.40
CA TRP A 152 1.36 3.47 -3.72
C TRP A 152 2.64 4.14 -4.22
N ILE A 153 3.54 3.36 -4.79
CA ILE A 153 4.69 3.83 -5.54
C ILE A 153 4.55 3.21 -6.93
N ILE A 154 4.44 4.06 -7.95
CA ILE A 154 4.21 3.65 -9.34
C ILE A 154 5.40 4.17 -10.15
N SER A 155 6.22 3.25 -10.61
CA SER A 155 7.46 3.54 -11.34
C SER A 155 7.29 3.22 -12.83
N PRO A 156 7.66 4.12 -13.74
CA PRO A 156 7.64 3.81 -15.16
C PRO A 156 8.69 2.76 -15.50
N LEU A 157 8.33 1.81 -16.36
CA LEU A 157 9.21 0.83 -16.97
C LEU A 157 9.29 1.07 -18.48
N ALA A 158 10.23 0.40 -19.15
CA ALA A 158 10.31 0.41 -20.59
C ALA A 158 9.04 -0.18 -21.25
N LYS A 159 8.77 0.21 -22.49
CA LYS A 159 7.71 -0.34 -23.37
C LYS A 159 6.28 -0.15 -22.81
N GLY A 160 5.99 0.99 -22.18
CA GLY A 160 4.63 1.33 -21.73
C GLY A 160 4.14 0.47 -20.56
N ARG A 161 5.06 -0.07 -19.76
CA ARG A 161 4.76 -0.80 -18.52
C ARG A 161 5.08 0.02 -17.29
N ILE A 162 4.51 -0.37 -16.18
CA ILE A 162 4.76 0.21 -14.86
C ILE A 162 5.05 -0.87 -13.83
N LYS A 163 5.89 -0.57 -12.85
CA LYS A 163 5.98 -1.33 -11.60
C LYS A 163 5.16 -0.63 -10.53
N VAL A 164 4.29 -1.36 -9.88
CA VAL A 164 3.47 -0.88 -8.77
C VAL A 164 3.93 -1.55 -7.49
N GLU A 165 4.22 -0.76 -6.48
CA GLU A 165 4.41 -1.18 -5.11
C GLU A 165 3.32 -0.53 -4.26
N TYR A 166 2.51 -1.35 -3.58
CA TYR A 166 1.50 -0.90 -2.65
C TYR A 166 1.83 -1.37 -1.25
N THR A 167 1.87 -0.48 -0.29
CA THR A 167 2.03 -0.83 1.12
C THR A 167 0.80 -0.39 1.90
N LEU A 168 0.37 -1.24 2.85
CA LEU A 168 -0.74 -0.94 3.75
C LEU A 168 -0.37 -1.36 5.16
N ARG A 169 -0.47 -0.43 6.08
CA ARG A 169 -0.46 -0.68 7.52
C ARG A 169 -1.79 -0.23 8.08
N VAL A 170 -2.53 -1.14 8.70
CA VAL A 170 -3.88 -0.87 9.21
C VAL A 170 -4.09 -1.53 10.56
N ASP A 171 -4.70 -0.79 11.48
CA ASP A 171 -5.33 -1.31 12.69
C ASP A 171 -6.85 -1.33 12.46
N PRO A 172 -7.43 -2.50 12.18
CA PRO A 172 -8.86 -2.61 11.87
C PRO A 172 -9.77 -2.36 13.08
N GLY A 173 -9.20 -2.20 14.28
CA GLY A 173 -9.93 -2.04 15.53
C GLY A 173 -10.68 -3.31 15.99
N GLY A 174 -10.92 -3.38 17.30
CA GLY A 174 -11.61 -4.51 17.94
C GLY A 174 -10.81 -5.82 17.89
N ASP A 175 -11.43 -6.89 18.40
CA ASP A 175 -10.85 -8.23 18.35
C ASP A 175 -11.33 -8.95 17.08
N LEU A 176 -10.38 -9.33 16.24
CA LEU A 176 -10.64 -10.08 15.03
C LEU A 176 -10.08 -11.49 15.14
N PRO A 177 -10.86 -12.52 14.76
CA PRO A 177 -10.37 -13.89 14.69
C PRO A 177 -9.17 -14.03 13.73
N ALA A 178 -8.22 -14.90 14.06
CA ALA A 178 -6.99 -15.09 13.27
C ALA A 178 -7.26 -15.46 11.79
N TRP A 179 -8.30 -16.27 11.52
CA TRP A 179 -8.66 -16.64 10.15
C TRP A 179 -9.09 -15.44 9.32
N LEU A 180 -9.77 -14.49 9.95
CA LEU A 180 -10.23 -13.27 9.29
C LEU A 180 -9.04 -12.35 8.96
N VAL A 181 -8.11 -12.18 9.91
CA VAL A 181 -6.86 -11.44 9.68
C VAL A 181 -6.08 -12.04 8.51
N ASN A 182 -5.93 -13.39 8.47
CA ASN A 182 -5.24 -14.07 7.39
C ASN A 182 -5.90 -13.86 6.03
N MET A 183 -7.23 -13.84 5.97
CA MET A 183 -7.99 -13.56 4.74
C MET A 183 -7.66 -12.17 4.17
N PHE A 184 -7.59 -11.15 5.01
CA PHE A 184 -7.27 -9.79 4.58
C PHE A 184 -5.78 -9.55 4.31
N VAL A 185 -4.89 -10.38 4.87
CA VAL A 185 -3.45 -10.24 4.68
C VAL A 185 -2.95 -10.88 3.37
N THR A 186 -3.60 -11.93 2.89
CA THR A 186 -3.14 -12.67 1.69
C THR A 186 -4.18 -12.68 0.57
N LYS A 187 -5.37 -13.22 0.83
CA LYS A 187 -6.43 -13.35 -0.18
C LYS A 187 -6.92 -11.99 -0.67
N GLY A 188 -7.17 -11.05 0.26
CA GLY A 188 -7.71 -9.73 -0.08
C GLY A 188 -6.84 -8.97 -1.08
N PRO A 189 -5.54 -8.76 -0.81
CA PRO A 189 -4.64 -8.11 -1.76
C PRO A 189 -4.55 -8.84 -3.10
N PHE A 190 -4.45 -10.17 -3.10
CA PHE A 190 -4.39 -10.95 -4.33
C PHE A 190 -5.62 -10.72 -5.23
N GLU A 191 -6.83 -10.85 -4.67
CA GLU A 191 -8.07 -10.64 -5.40
C GLU A 191 -8.23 -9.19 -5.87
N SER A 192 -7.81 -8.21 -5.04
CA SER A 192 -7.83 -6.80 -5.43
C SER A 192 -6.93 -6.53 -6.63
N PHE A 193 -5.69 -7.00 -6.61
CA PHE A 193 -4.75 -6.75 -7.69
C PHE A 193 -5.08 -7.54 -8.96
N LYS A 194 -5.69 -8.73 -8.83
CA LYS A 194 -6.24 -9.45 -9.98
C LYS A 194 -7.34 -8.65 -10.66
N LYS A 195 -8.30 -8.13 -9.90
CA LYS A 195 -9.37 -7.26 -10.43
C LYS A 195 -8.86 -5.89 -10.90
N LEU A 196 -7.79 -5.36 -10.30
CA LEU A 196 -7.15 -4.13 -10.76
C LEU A 196 -6.62 -4.29 -12.20
N LYS A 197 -6.03 -5.44 -12.54
CA LYS A 197 -5.62 -5.73 -13.93
C LYS A 197 -6.81 -5.64 -14.90
N GLU A 198 -7.97 -6.17 -14.51
CA GLU A 198 -9.20 -6.09 -15.31
C GLU A 198 -9.75 -4.64 -15.36
N GLN A 199 -9.71 -3.93 -14.23
CA GLN A 199 -10.16 -2.53 -14.15
C GLN A 199 -9.37 -1.62 -15.10
N LEU A 200 -8.06 -1.79 -15.17
CA LEU A 200 -7.16 -1.04 -16.06
C LEU A 200 -7.53 -1.20 -17.55
N GLN A 201 -8.15 -2.31 -17.95
CA GLN A 201 -8.55 -2.57 -19.33
C GLN A 201 -9.88 -1.92 -19.72
N LYS A 202 -10.59 -1.28 -18.80
CA LYS A 202 -11.85 -0.61 -19.12
C LYS A 202 -11.63 0.61 -20.01
N PRO A 203 -12.51 0.87 -21.00
CA PRO A 203 -12.34 1.95 -21.97
C PRO A 203 -12.12 3.33 -21.34
N VAL A 204 -12.72 3.59 -20.18
CA VAL A 204 -12.60 4.86 -19.45
C VAL A 204 -11.17 5.12 -18.95
N TYR A 205 -10.36 4.07 -18.76
CA TYR A 205 -8.98 4.22 -18.24
C TYR A 205 -7.91 4.00 -19.29
N VAL A 206 -8.14 3.17 -20.32
CA VAL A 206 -7.11 2.78 -21.31
C VAL A 206 -6.42 3.98 -21.96
N ASN A 207 -7.14 5.06 -22.20
CA ASN A 207 -6.60 6.30 -22.79
C ASN A 207 -6.58 7.47 -21.80
N ALA A 208 -6.64 7.19 -20.50
CA ALA A 208 -6.63 8.24 -19.48
C ALA A 208 -5.37 9.10 -19.58
N LYS A 209 -5.55 10.41 -19.57
CA LYS A 209 -4.50 11.42 -19.50
C LYS A 209 -4.82 12.36 -18.34
N LEU A 210 -3.87 12.54 -17.46
CA LEU A 210 -4.01 13.40 -16.29
C LEU A 210 -3.05 14.59 -16.44
N PRO A 211 -3.54 15.83 -16.37
CA PRO A 211 -2.70 17.03 -16.64
C PRO A 211 -1.50 17.16 -15.68
N PHE A 212 -1.55 16.50 -14.53
CA PHE A 212 -0.53 16.52 -13.49
C PHE A 212 0.39 15.29 -13.51
N ILE A 213 0.24 14.38 -14.50
CA ILE A 213 1.06 13.19 -14.67
C ILE A 213 1.72 13.21 -16.06
N ALA A 214 3.04 13.12 -16.08
CA ALA A 214 3.83 12.88 -17.29
C ALA A 214 4.07 11.35 -17.41
N ASP A 215 3.49 10.73 -18.46
CA ASP A 215 3.68 9.29 -18.76
C ASP A 215 5.08 8.98 -19.30
#